data_dedd034916f2d1ff364dd192f2b1f161
#
_entry.id   dedd034916f2d1ff364dd192f2b1f161
#
_cell.length_a   1.000
_cell.length_b   1.000
_cell.length_c   1.000
_cell.angle_alpha   90.00
_cell.angle_beta   90.00
_cell.angle_gamma   90.00
#
_symmetry.space_group_name_H-M   'P 1'
#
loop_
_entity.id
_entity.type
_entity.pdbx_description
1 polymer ?
#
loop_
_entity_poly.entity_id
_entity_poly.type
_entity_poly.pdbx_seq_one_letter_code
_entity_poly.pdbx_strand_id
1 'polypeptide(L)'
;MEKNVSQVTAQEETALKARGYNEDLLPSSPKQRTMGARNFFTLWMGSIHNIPNYAAVGGFIFLGLSPLQVMLAVVLSSFIVATFMNLNGVAGSKYGIPFAMHLQSTYGSLGAKLPGFLRGCVAAIAWFGLQTFTGSLALLIILGKFWPNFLEIGGSFQFFGLRLPELMAFTLFWLLNVAIGFGGSKILNRFTAILSPLIYVVIIGLTIWAIRAGGGLTPILSYQVSGAIRSVNPLVAYLIIFNSVVAVWSAPGASVADFTKNARSTRAQV
;
A
#
# COMPACT_ATOMS: atom_id res chain seq x y z
N MET A 1 -17.22 27.62 -9.33
CA MET A 1 -17.62 27.21 -10.71
C MET A 1 -16.43 26.47 -11.32
N GLU A 2 -16.29 25.17 -11.05
CA GLU A 2 -15.35 24.30 -11.80
C GLU A 2 -16.14 23.70 -12.99
N LYS A 3 -16.30 24.49 -14.03
CA LYS A 3 -16.69 24.00 -15.36
C LYS A 3 -15.41 23.65 -16.12
N ASN A 4 -15.41 22.49 -16.70
CA ASN A 4 -14.49 21.88 -17.67
C ASN A 4 -13.67 20.71 -17.12
N VAL A 5 -14.40 19.65 -16.73
CA VAL A 5 -13.89 18.32 -17.02
C VAL A 5 -14.19 18.11 -18.50
N SER A 6 -13.17 18.03 -19.35
CA SER A 6 -13.32 17.70 -20.75
C SER A 6 -14.00 16.33 -20.84
N GLN A 7 -15.27 16.34 -21.22
CA GLN A 7 -16.04 15.10 -21.42
C GLN A 7 -15.59 14.54 -22.76
N VAL A 8 -15.07 13.33 -22.77
CA VAL A 8 -14.86 12.59 -24.01
C VAL A 8 -16.25 12.38 -24.63
N THR A 9 -16.44 12.86 -25.84
CA THR A 9 -17.66 12.67 -26.58
C THR A 9 -17.81 11.21 -27.02
N ALA A 10 -19.01 10.73 -27.25
CA ALA A 10 -19.24 9.38 -27.76
C ALA A 10 -18.48 9.09 -29.06
N GLN A 11 -18.25 10.11 -29.88
CA GLN A 11 -17.44 10.00 -31.10
C GLN A 11 -15.95 9.79 -30.81
N GLU A 12 -15.39 10.52 -29.84
CA GLU A 12 -14.00 10.36 -29.40
C GLU A 12 -13.79 8.99 -28.74
N GLU A 13 -14.74 8.53 -27.94
CA GLU A 13 -14.71 7.18 -27.35
C GLU A 13 -14.67 6.11 -28.43
N THR A 14 -15.51 6.22 -29.44
CA THR A 14 -15.53 5.30 -30.58
C THR A 14 -14.22 5.33 -31.36
N ALA A 15 -13.66 6.53 -31.58
CA ALA A 15 -12.38 6.70 -32.24
C ALA A 15 -11.20 6.08 -31.44
N LEU A 16 -11.22 6.20 -30.12
CA LEU A 16 -10.22 5.57 -29.25
C LEU A 16 -10.33 4.05 -29.27
N LYS A 17 -11.54 3.50 -29.19
CA LYS A 17 -11.79 2.06 -29.33
C LYS A 17 -11.31 1.53 -30.68
N ALA A 18 -11.57 2.25 -31.75
CA ALA A 18 -11.09 1.90 -33.10
C ALA A 18 -9.56 1.88 -33.24
N ARG A 19 -8.85 2.65 -32.40
CA ARG A 19 -7.38 2.63 -32.27
C ARG A 19 -6.86 1.51 -31.37
N GLY A 20 -7.72 0.62 -30.86
CA GLY A 20 -7.34 -0.50 -30.01
C GLY A 20 -7.21 -0.17 -28.51
N TYR A 21 -7.72 1.00 -28.07
CA TYR A 21 -7.78 1.29 -26.63
C TYR A 21 -8.89 0.47 -25.97
N ASN A 22 -8.53 -0.28 -24.93
CA ASN A 22 -9.48 -1.01 -24.10
C ASN A 22 -10.33 -0.01 -23.27
N GLU A 23 -11.53 -0.42 -22.88
CA GLU A 23 -12.44 0.38 -22.05
C GLU A 23 -11.81 0.86 -20.75
N ASP A 24 -10.94 0.06 -20.13
CA ASP A 24 -10.21 0.42 -18.89
C ASP A 24 -9.24 1.61 -19.08
N LEU A 25 -8.82 1.87 -20.31
CA LEU A 25 -7.93 2.99 -20.66
C LEU A 25 -8.68 4.28 -20.96
N LEU A 26 -10.00 4.19 -21.16
CA LEU A 26 -10.82 5.35 -21.47
C LEU A 26 -11.02 6.23 -20.23
N PRO A 27 -11.19 7.53 -20.41
CA PRO A 27 -11.53 8.43 -19.32
C PRO A 27 -12.86 8.05 -18.65
N SER A 28 -12.89 8.13 -17.32
CA SER A 28 -14.10 7.85 -16.55
C SER A 28 -15.22 8.82 -16.92
N SER A 29 -16.39 8.29 -17.24
CA SER A 29 -17.59 9.08 -17.51
C SER A 29 -18.05 9.83 -16.25
N PRO A 30 -18.82 10.92 -16.38
CA PRO A 30 -19.36 11.65 -15.23
C PRO A 30 -20.17 10.80 -14.26
N LYS A 31 -20.85 9.75 -14.77
CA LYS A 31 -21.61 8.80 -13.95
C LYS A 31 -20.71 7.90 -13.08
N GLN A 32 -19.50 7.62 -13.53
CA GLN A 32 -18.51 6.80 -12.79
C GLN A 32 -17.74 7.60 -11.74
N ARG A 33 -17.74 8.93 -11.84
CA ARG A 33 -17.04 9.84 -10.93
C ARG A 33 -17.83 10.10 -9.65
N THR A 34 -17.89 9.10 -8.79
CA THR A 34 -18.73 9.08 -7.58
C THR A 34 -17.95 9.26 -6.28
N MET A 35 -16.62 9.16 -6.30
CA MET A 35 -15.80 9.19 -5.09
C MET A 35 -15.67 10.61 -4.52
N GLY A 36 -16.15 10.78 -3.29
CA GLY A 36 -15.97 11.98 -2.48
C GLY A 36 -14.82 11.83 -1.47
N ALA A 37 -14.52 12.89 -0.70
CA ALA A 37 -13.45 12.89 0.30
C ALA A 37 -13.55 11.72 1.30
N ARG A 38 -14.75 11.37 1.76
CA ARG A 38 -14.97 10.21 2.65
C ARG A 38 -14.51 8.90 2.01
N ASN A 39 -14.73 8.71 0.71
CA ASN A 39 -14.32 7.50 0.00
C ASN A 39 -12.79 7.42 -0.09
N PHE A 40 -12.10 8.52 -0.37
CA PHE A 40 -10.64 8.58 -0.36
C PHE A 40 -10.08 8.36 1.04
N PHE A 41 -10.66 8.99 2.06
CA PHE A 41 -10.26 8.73 3.44
C PHE A 41 -10.35 7.24 3.79
N THR A 42 -11.47 6.58 3.55
CA THR A 42 -11.63 5.14 3.85
C THR A 42 -10.71 4.26 3.02
N LEU A 43 -10.47 4.60 1.75
CA LEU A 43 -9.54 3.91 0.86
C LEU A 43 -8.12 3.91 1.43
N TRP A 44 -7.62 5.11 1.76
CA TRP A 44 -6.25 5.24 2.27
C TRP A 44 -6.11 4.68 3.68
N MET A 45 -7.09 4.91 4.55
CA MET A 45 -7.10 4.32 5.89
C MET A 45 -7.08 2.79 5.86
N GLY A 46 -7.76 2.16 4.91
CA GLY A 46 -7.69 0.71 4.73
C GLY A 46 -6.36 0.20 4.15
N SER A 47 -5.63 1.05 3.42
CA SER A 47 -4.41 0.67 2.70
C SER A 47 -3.12 0.81 3.51
N ILE A 48 -3.11 1.64 4.57
CA ILE A 48 -1.90 1.92 5.36
C ILE A 48 -1.50 0.77 6.30
N HIS A 49 -2.45 -0.09 6.66
CA HIS A 49 -2.22 -1.16 7.61
C HIS A 49 -1.56 -2.37 6.93
N ASN A 50 -0.26 -2.50 7.09
CA ASN A 50 0.48 -3.67 6.66
C ASN A 50 1.68 -3.95 7.59
N ILE A 51 1.99 -5.22 7.80
CA ILE A 51 3.04 -5.65 8.72
C ILE A 51 4.43 -5.18 8.28
N PRO A 52 4.82 -5.23 6.97
CA PRO A 52 6.11 -4.70 6.54
C PRO A 52 6.35 -3.24 6.93
N ASN A 53 5.35 -2.37 6.83
CA ASN A 53 5.48 -0.98 7.25
C ASN A 53 5.67 -0.84 8.76
N TYR A 54 4.93 -1.61 9.56
CA TYR A 54 5.09 -1.60 11.01
C TYR A 54 6.49 -2.09 11.41
N ALA A 55 6.97 -3.17 10.80
CA ALA A 55 8.31 -3.70 11.04
C ALA A 55 9.42 -2.69 10.65
N ALA A 56 9.26 -2.00 9.51
CA ALA A 56 10.20 -0.98 9.07
C ALA A 56 10.26 0.19 10.06
N VAL A 57 9.11 0.72 10.49
CA VAL A 57 9.05 1.82 11.47
C VAL A 57 9.65 1.39 12.81
N GLY A 58 9.34 0.17 13.29
CA GLY A 58 9.94 -0.41 14.48
C GLY A 58 11.46 -0.55 14.36
N GLY A 59 11.97 -0.87 13.16
CA GLY A 59 13.39 -0.99 12.87
C GLY A 59 14.16 0.35 12.91
N PHE A 60 13.52 1.47 12.66
CA PHE A 60 14.20 2.78 12.63
C PHE A 60 14.76 3.23 13.97
N ILE A 61 14.28 2.68 15.09
CA ILE A 61 14.87 2.96 16.42
C ILE A 61 16.34 2.51 16.53
N PHE A 62 16.75 1.51 15.73
CA PHE A 62 18.15 1.05 15.67
C PHE A 62 19.10 2.06 14.99
N LEU A 63 18.57 3.08 14.32
CA LEU A 63 19.36 4.19 13.78
C LEU A 63 19.85 5.17 14.86
N GLY A 64 19.54 4.91 16.14
CA GLY A 64 19.96 5.73 17.26
C GLY A 64 19.03 6.90 17.58
N LEU A 65 17.87 6.96 16.93
CA LEU A 65 16.83 7.94 17.21
C LEU A 65 15.85 7.43 18.28
N SER A 66 15.31 8.32 19.09
CA SER A 66 14.22 7.98 20.00
C SER A 66 12.93 7.69 19.23
N PRO A 67 11.99 6.87 19.78
CA PRO A 67 10.69 6.63 19.15
C PRO A 67 9.94 7.91 18.79
N LEU A 68 10.02 8.96 19.62
CA LEU A 68 9.42 10.25 19.30
C LEU A 68 10.03 10.88 18.04
N GLN A 69 11.37 10.85 17.91
CA GLN A 69 12.06 11.35 16.72
C GLN A 69 11.69 10.56 15.47
N VAL A 70 11.62 9.24 15.59
CA VAL A 70 11.16 8.34 14.49
C VAL A 70 9.73 8.69 14.09
N MET A 71 8.81 8.84 15.06
CA MET A 71 7.41 9.20 14.77
C MET A 71 7.31 10.55 14.05
N LEU A 72 8.02 11.58 14.51
CA LEU A 72 8.04 12.88 13.86
C LEU A 72 8.60 12.80 12.44
N ALA A 73 9.70 12.04 12.23
CA ALA A 73 10.28 11.83 10.91
C ALA A 73 9.29 11.13 9.96
N VAL A 74 8.58 10.09 10.43
CA VAL A 74 7.57 9.37 9.64
C VAL A 74 6.40 10.29 9.30
N VAL A 75 5.89 11.09 10.25
CA VAL A 75 4.79 12.03 10.01
C VAL A 75 5.18 13.08 8.96
N LEU A 76 6.35 13.69 9.09
CA LEU A 76 6.84 14.69 8.13
C LEU A 76 7.04 14.08 6.74
N SER A 77 7.63 12.88 6.67
CA SER A 77 7.80 12.16 5.41
C SER A 77 6.46 11.82 4.76
N SER A 78 5.49 11.37 5.55
CA SER A 78 4.14 11.04 5.08
C SER A 78 3.41 12.27 4.54
N PHE A 79 3.60 13.44 5.14
CA PHE A 79 3.01 14.70 4.65
C PHE A 79 3.57 15.07 3.28
N ILE A 80 4.88 14.91 3.08
CA ILE A 80 5.52 15.13 1.77
C ILE A 80 5.00 14.13 0.73
N VAL A 81 4.93 12.84 1.08
CA VAL A 81 4.35 11.80 0.21
C VAL A 81 2.91 12.13 -0.18
N ALA A 82 2.07 12.50 0.80
CA ALA A 82 0.68 12.87 0.55
C ALA A 82 0.57 14.06 -0.42
N THR A 83 1.46 15.04 -0.29
CA THR A 83 1.52 16.19 -1.20
C THR A 83 1.84 15.74 -2.62
N PHE A 84 2.87 14.91 -2.81
CA PHE A 84 3.22 14.38 -4.15
C PHE A 84 2.11 13.51 -4.72
N MET A 85 1.49 12.66 -3.92
CA MET A 85 0.35 11.85 -4.37
C MET A 85 -0.82 12.72 -4.80
N ASN A 86 -1.14 13.78 -4.05
CA ASN A 86 -2.20 14.72 -4.43
C ASN A 86 -1.89 15.44 -5.75
N LEU A 87 -0.67 15.91 -5.93
CA LEU A 87 -0.25 16.57 -7.18
C LEU A 87 -0.34 15.62 -8.37
N ASN A 88 0.16 14.39 -8.24
CA ASN A 88 0.08 13.38 -9.30
C ASN A 88 -1.35 12.90 -9.55
N GLY A 89 -2.19 12.88 -8.52
CA GLY A 89 -3.62 12.51 -8.61
C GLY A 89 -4.48 13.50 -9.39
N VAL A 90 -4.01 14.72 -9.62
CA VAL A 90 -4.74 15.74 -10.39
C VAL A 90 -5.06 15.25 -11.80
N ALA A 91 -4.17 14.48 -12.43
CA ALA A 91 -4.41 13.91 -13.75
C ALA A 91 -5.69 13.04 -13.79
N GLY A 92 -5.87 12.16 -12.79
CA GLY A 92 -7.09 11.38 -12.66
C GLY A 92 -8.31 12.22 -12.30
N SER A 93 -8.24 13.02 -11.24
CA SER A 93 -9.39 13.76 -10.73
C SER A 93 -9.89 14.88 -11.66
N LYS A 94 -8.99 15.52 -12.41
CA LYS A 94 -9.35 16.58 -13.34
C LYS A 94 -9.83 16.04 -14.69
N TYR A 95 -9.11 15.07 -15.25
CA TYR A 95 -9.36 14.59 -16.62
C TYR A 95 -10.05 13.22 -16.66
N GLY A 96 -10.19 12.53 -15.52
CA GLY A 96 -10.79 11.18 -15.46
C GLY A 96 -9.91 10.09 -16.05
N ILE A 97 -8.63 10.34 -16.34
CA ILE A 97 -7.74 9.41 -17.03
C ILE A 97 -7.04 8.46 -16.05
N PRO A 98 -6.86 7.19 -16.42
CA PRO A 98 -6.07 6.23 -15.65
C PRO A 98 -4.56 6.50 -15.77
N PHE A 99 -3.79 5.85 -14.90
CA PHE A 99 -2.32 5.95 -14.87
C PHE A 99 -1.67 5.69 -16.22
N ALA A 100 -2.09 4.64 -16.93
CA ALA A 100 -1.52 4.29 -18.25
C ALA A 100 -1.67 5.41 -19.28
N MET A 101 -2.79 6.12 -19.26
CA MET A 101 -3.01 7.28 -20.14
C MET A 101 -2.22 8.51 -19.68
N HIS A 102 -2.11 8.69 -18.35
CA HIS A 102 -1.28 9.76 -17.80
C HIS A 102 0.20 9.59 -18.21
N LEU A 103 0.73 8.37 -18.17
CA LEU A 103 2.10 8.10 -18.64
C LEU A 103 2.32 8.48 -20.12
N GLN A 104 1.32 8.27 -20.96
CA GLN A 104 1.44 8.59 -22.39
C GLN A 104 1.63 10.09 -22.65
N SER A 105 1.10 10.93 -21.78
CA SER A 105 1.29 12.39 -21.91
C SER A 105 2.75 12.82 -21.72
N THR A 106 3.53 12.05 -20.96
CA THR A 106 4.93 12.35 -20.64
C THR A 106 5.90 11.56 -21.51
N TYR A 107 5.63 10.26 -21.73
CA TYR A 107 6.56 9.33 -22.37
C TYR A 107 6.16 8.94 -23.81
N GLY A 108 5.01 9.42 -24.29
CA GLY A 108 4.43 8.97 -25.54
C GLY A 108 3.88 7.53 -25.46
N SER A 109 3.25 7.06 -26.52
CA SER A 109 2.56 5.75 -26.55
C SER A 109 3.51 4.56 -26.41
N LEU A 110 4.72 4.64 -26.95
CA LEU A 110 5.73 3.57 -26.84
C LEU A 110 6.49 3.67 -25.52
N GLY A 111 6.97 4.86 -25.15
CA GLY A 111 7.75 5.05 -23.92
C GLY A 111 6.96 4.74 -22.64
N ALA A 112 5.64 4.96 -22.65
CA ALA A 112 4.76 4.65 -21.51
C ALA A 112 4.65 3.14 -21.21
N LYS A 113 4.96 2.25 -22.15
CA LYS A 113 4.85 0.81 -21.96
C LYS A 113 5.79 0.28 -20.89
N LEU A 114 7.03 0.77 -20.86
CA LEU A 114 8.03 0.32 -19.86
C LEU A 114 7.64 0.70 -18.43
N PRO A 115 7.43 1.97 -18.07
CA PRO A 115 7.01 2.31 -16.71
C PRO A 115 5.64 1.73 -16.35
N GLY A 116 4.72 1.59 -17.32
CA GLY A 116 3.45 0.89 -17.13
C GLY A 116 3.63 -0.56 -16.76
N PHE A 117 4.48 -1.30 -17.46
CA PHE A 117 4.82 -2.69 -17.14
C PHE A 117 5.54 -2.82 -15.78
N LEU A 118 6.53 -1.97 -15.53
CA LEU A 118 7.25 -1.98 -14.25
C LEU A 118 6.30 -1.76 -13.07
N ARG A 119 5.38 -0.80 -13.18
CA ARG A 119 4.40 -0.54 -12.12
C ARG A 119 3.29 -1.59 -12.05
N GLY A 120 2.72 -1.95 -13.19
CA GLY A 120 1.55 -2.84 -13.24
C GLY A 120 1.88 -4.31 -13.02
N CYS A 121 3.06 -4.75 -13.42
CA CYS A 121 3.48 -6.16 -13.29
C CYS A 121 4.56 -6.32 -12.23
N VAL A 122 5.74 -5.74 -12.43
CA VAL A 122 6.91 -6.03 -11.58
C VAL A 122 6.68 -5.58 -10.13
N ALA A 123 6.28 -4.33 -9.91
CA ALA A 123 6.02 -3.83 -8.56
C ALA A 123 4.81 -4.51 -7.91
N ALA A 124 3.78 -4.87 -8.69
CA ALA A 124 2.62 -5.57 -8.17
C ALA A 124 2.96 -7.00 -7.72
N ILE A 125 3.73 -7.74 -8.53
CA ILE A 125 4.18 -9.11 -8.20
C ILE A 125 5.09 -9.08 -6.96
N ALA A 126 6.05 -8.16 -6.91
CA ALA A 126 6.98 -8.03 -5.78
C ALA A 126 6.23 -7.72 -4.48
N TRP A 127 5.30 -6.77 -4.52
CA TRP A 127 4.51 -6.42 -3.35
C TRP A 127 3.55 -7.53 -2.92
N PHE A 128 2.89 -8.18 -3.87
CA PHE A 128 2.03 -9.33 -3.61
C PHE A 128 2.82 -10.49 -2.98
N GLY A 129 4.02 -10.79 -3.49
CA GLY A 129 4.92 -11.80 -2.93
C GLY A 129 5.31 -11.48 -1.49
N LEU A 130 5.74 -10.24 -1.21
CA LEU A 130 6.12 -9.78 0.12
C LEU A 130 4.95 -9.90 1.12
N GLN A 131 3.77 -9.45 0.74
CA GLN A 131 2.58 -9.51 1.59
C GLN A 131 2.11 -10.95 1.82
N THR A 132 2.15 -11.78 0.79
CA THR A 132 1.80 -13.21 0.89
C THR A 132 2.77 -13.94 1.82
N PHE A 133 4.07 -13.70 1.68
CA PHE A 133 5.10 -14.26 2.57
C PHE A 133 4.86 -13.84 4.01
N THR A 134 4.69 -12.55 4.26
CA THR A 134 4.45 -12.03 5.62
C THR A 134 3.16 -12.59 6.23
N GLY A 135 2.09 -12.68 5.45
CA GLY A 135 0.82 -13.26 5.89
C GLY A 135 0.92 -14.77 6.15
N SER A 136 1.73 -15.48 5.36
CA SER A 136 1.97 -16.91 5.57
C SER A 136 2.70 -17.22 6.89
N LEU A 137 3.57 -16.33 7.34
CA LEU A 137 4.22 -16.47 8.65
C LEU A 137 3.20 -16.37 9.80
N ALA A 138 2.22 -15.47 9.69
CA ALA A 138 1.14 -15.39 10.67
C ALA A 138 0.27 -16.67 10.65
N LEU A 139 -0.04 -17.17 9.45
CA LEU A 139 -0.76 -18.43 9.30
C LEU A 139 0.02 -19.62 9.88
N LEU A 140 1.34 -19.66 9.65
CA LEU A 140 2.22 -20.68 10.23
C LEU A 140 2.16 -20.70 11.76
N ILE A 141 2.17 -19.52 12.41
CA ILE A 141 2.04 -19.39 13.87
C ILE A 141 0.68 -19.93 14.32
N ILE A 142 -0.39 -19.58 13.63
CA ILE A 142 -1.75 -20.05 13.95
C ILE A 142 -1.82 -21.58 13.81
N LEU A 143 -1.35 -22.14 12.69
CA LEU A 143 -1.34 -23.59 12.48
C LEU A 143 -0.51 -24.31 13.51
N GLY A 144 0.69 -23.81 13.85
CA GLY A 144 1.52 -24.38 14.89
C GLY A 144 0.91 -24.32 16.28
N LYS A 145 0.07 -23.29 16.58
CA LYS A 145 -0.64 -23.17 17.84
C LYS A 145 -1.75 -24.23 18.00
N PHE A 146 -2.51 -24.48 16.95
CA PHE A 146 -3.62 -25.44 16.97
C PHE A 146 -3.17 -26.88 16.65
N TRP A 147 -2.06 -27.03 15.92
CA TRP A 147 -1.50 -28.31 15.52
C TRP A 147 0.03 -28.28 15.66
N PRO A 148 0.57 -28.52 16.88
CA PRO A 148 2.00 -28.42 17.14
C PRO A 148 2.87 -29.29 16.22
N ASN A 149 2.45 -30.52 15.93
CA ASN A 149 3.17 -31.45 15.03
C ASN A 149 3.26 -30.94 13.59
N PHE A 150 2.46 -29.93 13.20
CA PHE A 150 2.54 -29.30 11.89
C PHE A 150 3.94 -28.72 11.61
N LEU A 151 4.59 -28.15 12.62
CA LEU A 151 5.91 -27.54 12.50
C LEU A 151 7.04 -28.55 12.29
N GLU A 152 6.80 -29.83 12.54
CA GLU A 152 7.77 -30.94 12.43
C GLU A 152 7.64 -31.69 11.11
N ILE A 153 6.60 -31.41 10.32
CA ILE A 153 6.33 -32.07 9.03
C ILE A 153 7.51 -31.86 8.08
N GLY A 154 7.96 -32.93 7.45
CA GLY A 154 9.03 -32.90 6.44
C GLY A 154 10.46 -32.92 7.01
N GLY A 155 10.63 -32.93 8.33
CA GLY A 155 11.96 -33.05 8.99
C GLY A 155 12.93 -31.99 8.50
N SER A 156 14.05 -32.39 7.88
CA SER A 156 15.09 -31.49 7.35
C SER A 156 14.86 -31.01 5.92
N PHE A 157 13.74 -31.36 5.30
CA PHE A 157 13.45 -30.90 3.93
C PHE A 157 13.33 -29.38 3.85
N GLN A 158 14.05 -28.79 2.89
CA GLN A 158 14.01 -27.36 2.58
C GLN A 158 13.96 -27.14 1.07
N PHE A 159 13.19 -26.14 0.66
CA PHE A 159 13.11 -25.69 -0.73
C PHE A 159 13.19 -24.17 -0.75
N PHE A 160 14.12 -23.59 -1.49
CA PHE A 160 14.45 -22.15 -1.47
C PHE A 160 14.63 -21.56 -0.06
N GLY A 161 15.21 -22.35 0.87
CA GLY A 161 15.43 -21.93 2.25
C GLY A 161 14.19 -21.98 3.16
N LEU A 162 13.05 -22.44 2.65
CA LEU A 162 11.83 -22.64 3.42
C LEU A 162 11.63 -24.11 3.77
N ARG A 163 11.27 -24.40 5.02
CA ARG A 163 10.89 -25.74 5.47
C ARG A 163 9.51 -26.11 4.93
N LEU A 164 9.18 -27.39 4.92
CA LEU A 164 7.90 -27.87 4.38
C LEU A 164 6.67 -27.20 5.03
N PRO A 165 6.58 -27.00 6.35
CA PRO A 165 5.46 -26.26 6.96
C PRO A 165 5.34 -24.81 6.48
N GLU A 166 6.47 -24.15 6.26
CA GLU A 166 6.52 -22.76 5.74
C GLU A 166 6.01 -22.71 4.29
N LEU A 167 6.42 -23.67 3.46
CA LEU A 167 5.92 -23.80 2.08
C LEU A 167 4.41 -24.10 2.04
N MET A 168 3.93 -24.98 2.93
CA MET A 168 2.50 -25.29 3.02
C MET A 168 1.70 -24.07 3.45
N ALA A 169 2.16 -23.36 4.48
CA ALA A 169 1.51 -22.13 4.95
C ALA A 169 1.53 -21.04 3.86
N PHE A 170 2.66 -20.89 3.15
CA PHE A 170 2.77 -19.95 2.03
C PHE A 170 1.79 -20.28 0.92
N THR A 171 1.77 -21.55 0.48
CA THR A 171 0.89 -22.00 -0.62
C THR A 171 -0.58 -21.82 -0.24
N LEU A 172 -0.96 -22.20 0.98
CA LEU A 172 -2.33 -22.03 1.46
C LEU A 172 -2.73 -20.54 1.51
N PHE A 173 -1.87 -19.70 2.04
CA PHE A 173 -2.14 -18.26 2.13
C PHE A 173 -2.18 -17.61 0.74
N TRP A 174 -1.30 -18.04 -0.18
CA TRP A 174 -1.33 -17.63 -1.58
C TRP A 174 -2.64 -18.01 -2.25
N LEU A 175 -3.10 -19.25 -2.10
CA LEU A 175 -4.38 -19.71 -2.65
C LEU A 175 -5.57 -18.91 -2.10
N LEU A 176 -5.57 -18.58 -0.81
CA LEU A 176 -6.59 -17.72 -0.21
C LEU A 176 -6.62 -16.33 -0.86
N ASN A 177 -5.46 -15.70 -1.05
CA ASN A 177 -5.37 -14.40 -1.72
C ASN A 177 -5.84 -14.46 -3.16
N VAL A 178 -5.44 -15.50 -3.90
CA VAL A 178 -5.87 -15.72 -5.29
C VAL A 178 -7.38 -15.93 -5.37
N ALA A 179 -7.96 -16.72 -4.48
CA ALA A 179 -9.40 -16.96 -4.42
C ALA A 179 -10.19 -15.66 -4.14
N ILE A 180 -9.70 -14.81 -3.21
CA ILE A 180 -10.30 -13.49 -2.95
C ILE A 180 -10.18 -12.60 -4.19
N GLY A 181 -9.03 -12.63 -4.87
CA GLY A 181 -8.79 -11.84 -6.08
C GLY A 181 -9.73 -12.23 -7.23
N PHE A 182 -9.95 -13.53 -7.46
CA PHE A 182 -10.92 -14.02 -8.44
C PHE A 182 -12.37 -13.65 -8.12
N GLY A 183 -12.68 -13.39 -6.83
CA GLY A 183 -13.99 -12.91 -6.41
C GLY A 183 -14.31 -11.48 -6.85
N GLY A 184 -13.34 -10.79 -7.43
CA GLY A 184 -13.47 -9.45 -7.98
C GLY A 184 -13.75 -8.37 -6.91
N SER A 185 -14.02 -7.17 -7.41
CA SER A 185 -14.20 -5.97 -6.56
C SER A 185 -15.31 -6.11 -5.52
N LYS A 186 -16.37 -6.87 -5.80
CA LYS A 186 -17.50 -7.04 -4.87
C LYS A 186 -17.11 -7.83 -3.62
N ILE A 187 -16.36 -8.94 -3.79
CA ILE A 187 -15.87 -9.74 -2.66
C ILE A 187 -14.80 -8.96 -1.90
N LEU A 188 -13.86 -8.36 -2.62
CA LEU A 188 -12.81 -7.55 -2.04
C LEU A 188 -13.37 -6.40 -1.18
N ASN A 189 -14.38 -5.67 -1.67
CA ASN A 189 -15.01 -4.58 -0.94
C ASN A 189 -15.72 -5.07 0.34
N ARG A 190 -16.40 -6.23 0.29
CA ARG A 190 -17.04 -6.82 1.49
C ARG A 190 -16.01 -7.24 2.52
N PHE A 191 -14.96 -7.90 2.07
CA PHE A 191 -13.87 -8.36 2.93
C PHE A 191 -13.18 -7.16 3.61
N THR A 192 -12.84 -6.12 2.85
CA THR A 192 -12.20 -4.91 3.37
C THR A 192 -13.12 -4.15 4.33
N ALA A 193 -14.43 -4.11 4.05
CA ALA A 193 -15.40 -3.44 4.93
C ALA A 193 -15.48 -4.08 6.32
N ILE A 194 -15.24 -5.39 6.43
CA ILE A 194 -15.23 -6.11 7.72
C ILE A 194 -13.84 -6.01 8.37
N LEU A 195 -12.78 -6.21 7.60
CA LEU A 195 -11.42 -6.25 8.15
C LEU A 195 -10.93 -4.88 8.61
N SER A 196 -11.25 -3.80 7.89
CA SER A 196 -10.74 -2.48 8.26
C SER A 196 -11.13 -2.06 9.69
N PRO A 197 -12.40 -2.12 10.12
CA PRO A 197 -12.74 -1.82 11.51
C PRO A 197 -12.05 -2.75 12.51
N LEU A 198 -11.95 -4.05 12.19
CA LEU A 198 -11.30 -5.04 13.05
C LEU A 198 -9.82 -4.74 13.25
N ILE A 199 -9.10 -4.36 12.19
CA ILE A 199 -7.69 -3.96 12.27
C ILE A 199 -7.52 -2.79 13.23
N TYR A 200 -8.39 -1.76 13.16
CA TYR A 200 -8.32 -0.62 14.08
C TYR A 200 -8.52 -1.05 15.53
N VAL A 201 -9.48 -1.92 15.82
CA VAL A 201 -9.70 -2.44 17.18
C VAL A 201 -8.45 -3.15 17.68
N VAL A 202 -7.85 -4.02 16.87
CA VAL A 202 -6.64 -4.75 17.22
C VAL A 202 -5.46 -3.80 17.45
N ILE A 203 -5.21 -2.85 16.54
CA ILE A 203 -4.09 -1.91 16.66
C ILE A 203 -4.24 -0.99 17.86
N ILE A 204 -5.45 -0.48 18.12
CA ILE A 204 -5.72 0.34 19.32
C ILE A 204 -5.48 -0.50 20.59
N GLY A 205 -5.99 -1.74 20.63
CA GLY A 205 -5.77 -2.66 21.75
C GLY A 205 -4.28 -2.93 22.00
N LEU A 206 -3.52 -3.23 20.95
CA LEU A 206 -2.08 -3.43 21.02
C LEU A 206 -1.34 -2.16 21.49
N THR A 207 -1.77 -0.98 21.02
CA THR A 207 -1.19 0.30 21.44
C THR A 207 -1.41 0.54 22.94
N ILE A 208 -2.63 0.33 23.43
CA ILE A 208 -2.97 0.47 24.85
C ILE A 208 -2.16 -0.53 25.69
N TRP A 209 -2.08 -1.78 25.21
CA TRP A 209 -1.29 -2.82 25.90
C TRP A 209 0.19 -2.43 25.94
N ALA A 210 0.78 -2.00 24.83
CA ALA A 210 2.18 -1.60 24.75
C ALA A 210 2.50 -0.41 25.67
N ILE A 211 1.62 0.59 25.75
CA ILE A 211 1.78 1.75 26.64
C ILE A 211 1.79 1.28 28.11
N ARG A 212 0.88 0.37 28.48
CA ARG A 212 0.84 -0.17 29.85
C ARG A 212 2.06 -1.03 30.17
N ALA A 213 2.44 -1.93 29.27
CA ALA A 213 3.60 -2.81 29.43
C ALA A 213 4.93 -2.02 29.47
N GLY A 214 5.02 -0.91 28.76
CA GLY A 214 6.20 -0.04 28.74
C GLY A 214 6.27 0.98 29.88
N GLY A 215 5.38 0.91 30.85
CA GLY A 215 5.39 1.83 32.01
C GLY A 215 4.85 3.22 31.74
N GLY A 216 4.12 3.40 30.61
CA GLY A 216 3.51 4.65 30.21
C GLY A 216 4.07 5.22 28.91
N LEU A 217 3.51 6.34 28.48
CA LEU A 217 3.87 6.96 27.20
C LEU A 217 5.26 7.60 27.23
N THR A 218 5.61 8.28 28.33
CA THR A 218 6.91 8.99 28.44
C THR A 218 8.12 8.06 28.35
N PRO A 219 8.20 6.94 29.12
CA PRO A 219 9.29 5.98 28.96
C PRO A 219 9.41 5.40 27.55
N ILE A 220 8.28 5.14 26.90
CA ILE A 220 8.30 4.62 25.51
C ILE A 220 8.86 5.66 24.53
N LEU A 221 8.40 6.89 24.58
CA LEU A 221 8.80 7.94 23.65
C LEU A 221 10.26 8.38 23.82
N SER A 222 10.81 8.22 25.01
CA SER A 222 12.22 8.53 25.32
C SER A 222 13.14 7.30 25.28
N TYR A 223 12.61 6.12 24.97
CA TYR A 223 13.38 4.88 24.95
C TYR A 223 14.54 4.95 23.95
N GLN A 224 15.69 4.44 24.35
CA GLN A 224 16.86 4.28 23.48
C GLN A 224 17.26 2.82 23.44
N VAL A 225 17.37 2.29 22.24
CA VAL A 225 17.77 0.90 22.03
C VAL A 225 19.23 0.68 22.41
N SER A 226 19.47 -0.33 23.25
CA SER A 226 20.83 -0.84 23.50
C SER A 226 21.33 -1.53 22.23
N GLY A 227 22.49 -1.10 21.70
CA GLY A 227 23.02 -1.61 20.43
C GLY A 227 22.61 -0.81 19.19
N ALA A 228 22.01 0.37 19.37
CA ALA A 228 21.81 1.31 18.27
C ALA A 228 23.14 1.63 17.55
N ILE A 229 23.06 1.86 16.24
CA ILE A 229 24.20 2.27 15.43
C ILE A 229 24.52 3.72 15.77
N ARG A 230 25.28 3.93 16.85
CA ARG A 230 25.61 5.27 17.36
C ARG A 230 26.48 6.12 16.41
N SER A 231 27.04 5.52 15.37
CA SER A 231 27.86 6.22 14.37
C SER A 231 27.07 6.86 13.23
N VAL A 232 25.76 6.65 13.16
CA VAL A 232 24.94 7.26 12.10
C VAL A 232 24.71 8.72 12.44
N ASN A 233 25.11 9.61 11.53
CA ASN A 233 24.78 11.02 11.64
C ASN A 233 23.25 11.17 11.69
N PRO A 234 22.67 11.94 12.65
CA PRO A 234 21.23 12.12 12.76
C PRO A 234 20.54 12.55 11.46
N LEU A 235 21.16 13.42 10.66
CA LEU A 235 20.65 13.83 9.36
C LEU A 235 20.50 12.62 8.42
N VAL A 236 21.52 11.75 8.39
CA VAL A 236 21.47 10.52 7.57
C VAL A 236 20.38 9.58 8.06
N ALA A 237 20.18 9.44 9.37
CA ALA A 237 19.09 8.64 9.93
C ALA A 237 17.72 9.18 9.49
N TYR A 238 17.50 10.49 9.54
CA TYR A 238 16.26 11.10 9.03
C TYR A 238 16.07 10.91 7.52
N LEU A 239 17.14 11.01 6.73
CA LEU A 239 17.08 10.77 5.29
C LEU A 239 16.78 9.31 4.97
N ILE A 240 17.27 8.34 5.76
CA ILE A 240 16.92 6.92 5.63
C ILE A 240 15.42 6.73 5.88
N ILE A 241 14.88 7.30 6.94
CA ILE A 241 13.45 7.20 7.24
C ILE A 241 12.62 7.82 6.12
N PHE A 242 12.97 9.04 5.70
CA PHE A 242 12.30 9.73 4.60
C PHE A 242 12.30 8.89 3.32
N ASN A 243 13.47 8.42 2.90
CA ASN A 243 13.59 7.58 1.70
C ASN A 243 12.79 6.29 1.82
N SER A 244 12.76 5.65 2.99
CA SER A 244 12.00 4.42 3.21
C SER A 244 10.49 4.66 3.09
N VAL A 245 9.97 5.74 3.67
CA VAL A 245 8.54 6.11 3.55
C VAL A 245 8.20 6.44 2.10
N VAL A 246 9.03 7.23 1.42
CA VAL A 246 8.84 7.56 -0.02
C VAL A 246 8.87 6.29 -0.88
N ALA A 247 9.81 5.39 -0.63
CA ALA A 247 9.97 4.15 -1.40
C ALA A 247 8.71 3.26 -1.33
N VAL A 248 8.14 3.09 -0.14
CA VAL A 248 6.90 2.31 0.07
C VAL A 248 5.73 2.90 -0.72
N TRP A 249 5.61 4.22 -0.74
CA TRP A 249 4.47 4.91 -1.36
C TRP A 249 4.73 5.35 -2.80
N SER A 250 5.95 5.19 -3.34
CA SER A 250 6.28 5.58 -4.71
C SER A 250 5.44 4.85 -5.75
N ALA A 251 5.26 3.54 -5.60
CA ALA A 251 4.47 2.76 -6.55
C ALA A 251 2.96 3.10 -6.50
N PRO A 252 2.27 3.15 -5.33
CA PRO A 252 0.91 3.66 -5.24
C PRO A 252 0.79 5.11 -5.70
N GLY A 253 1.75 5.96 -5.35
CA GLY A 253 1.81 7.36 -5.75
C GLY A 253 1.93 7.56 -7.26
N ALA A 254 2.73 6.73 -7.94
CA ALA A 254 2.83 6.77 -9.40
C ALA A 254 1.48 6.46 -10.07
N SER A 255 0.75 5.45 -9.58
CA SER A 255 -0.53 5.02 -10.16
C SER A 255 -1.76 5.60 -9.47
N VAL A 256 -1.62 6.66 -8.67
CA VAL A 256 -2.74 7.27 -7.92
C VAL A 256 -3.88 7.74 -8.83
N ALA A 257 -3.59 8.05 -10.09
CA ALA A 257 -4.58 8.42 -11.10
C ALA A 257 -5.65 7.32 -11.30
N ASP A 258 -5.33 6.04 -11.12
CA ASP A 258 -6.29 4.94 -11.21
C ASP A 258 -7.38 5.02 -10.13
N PHE A 259 -7.06 5.58 -8.98
CA PHE A 259 -8.03 5.85 -7.91
C PHE A 259 -8.75 7.17 -8.14
N THR A 260 -8.01 8.22 -8.46
CA THR A 260 -8.54 9.58 -8.54
C THR A 260 -9.35 9.84 -9.80
N LYS A 261 -9.26 8.99 -10.86
CA LYS A 261 -10.12 9.09 -12.05
C LYS A 261 -11.61 9.05 -11.75
N ASN A 262 -11.98 8.44 -10.62
CA ASN A 262 -13.37 8.35 -10.17
C ASN A 262 -13.77 9.44 -9.17
N ALA A 263 -12.91 10.43 -8.92
CA ALA A 263 -13.19 11.54 -8.02
C ALA A 263 -14.29 12.46 -8.57
N ARG A 264 -15.19 12.90 -7.70
CA ARG A 264 -16.23 13.89 -8.03
C ARG A 264 -15.64 15.26 -8.37
N SER A 265 -14.53 15.60 -7.77
CA SER A 265 -13.79 16.85 -8.00
C SER A 265 -12.34 16.69 -7.56
N THR A 266 -11.47 17.59 -8.01
CA THR A 266 -10.05 17.63 -7.58
C THR A 266 -9.91 17.86 -6.06
N ARG A 267 -10.83 18.60 -5.45
CA ARG A 267 -10.84 18.81 -4.00
C ARG A 267 -11.21 17.56 -3.20
N ALA A 268 -11.94 16.63 -3.81
CA ALA A 268 -12.38 15.43 -3.12
C ALA A 268 -11.24 14.43 -2.85
N GLN A 269 -10.10 14.53 -3.55
CA GLN A 269 -8.96 13.66 -3.35
C GLN A 269 -7.98 14.15 -2.26
N VAL A 270 -8.06 15.44 -1.91
CA VAL A 270 -7.26 16.09 -0.86
C VAL A 270 -7.91 15.90 0.52
#